data_24e5a3336044b96fb6d231254a53afb5
#
_entry.id   24e5a3336044b96fb6d231254a53afb5
#
_cell.length_a   1.000
_cell.length_b   1.000
_cell.length_c   1.000
_cell.angle_alpha   90.00
_cell.angle_beta   90.00
_cell.angle_gamma   90.00
#
_symmetry.space_group_name_H-M   'P 1'
#
loop_
_entity.id
_entity.type
_entity.pdbx_description
1 polymer ?
#
loop_
_entity_poly.entity_id
_entity_poly.type
_entity_poly.pdbx_seq_one_letter_code
_entity_poly.pdbx_strand_id
1 'polypeptide(L)'
;MINIYTSSIFMHFLPPFTSSLSIRTLGIKPRIVIVGASRRYPHLFSSPHSALNYDNYSCRTMSVSTKQEALIKRNPHPDFKKVEESRPDWDKAAGLRFTKTASPSWAFGSGANELRDQDGAGDASSNQKKHICIDPYEPGRPAPFNYKLLISGIVPRPIGFVSSQSADGRVRNLAPFSYFNMVNHDPPLFVLGFASAVAAPKDTLRNLTETRECVVGIIGEDILEAANATSVDAPYAVSEWDVSGLTPVSDCVDVKAPRVKEAVFSVECRLESVREFESRATPGKITGSLVVLEGTRFWVREDALNEERNLVAPEVLKPVSRLGGITYGRLTDVVEIQRPRFEEDVGGMEGYERLRKRREGEVDGVADATK
;
A
#
# COMPACT_ATOMS: atom_id res chain seq x y z
N MET A 1 10.79 19.93 -45.82
CA MET A 1 11.49 21.06 -45.18
C MET A 1 11.35 20.90 -43.69
N ILE A 2 12.43 20.47 -43.09
CA ILE A 2 12.50 20.13 -41.66
C ILE A 2 13.11 21.34 -40.95
N ASN A 3 12.39 21.97 -40.04
CA ASN A 3 12.96 23.01 -39.19
C ASN A 3 13.29 22.43 -37.82
N ILE A 4 14.60 22.35 -37.55
CA ILE A 4 15.20 21.98 -36.29
C ILE A 4 15.38 23.27 -35.48
N TYR A 5 14.74 23.39 -34.31
CA TYR A 5 15.06 24.43 -33.33
C TYR A 5 15.98 23.84 -32.25
N THR A 6 17.23 24.26 -32.28
CA THR A 6 18.20 24.06 -31.21
C THR A 6 18.10 25.23 -30.23
N SER A 7 17.72 24.96 -28.98
CA SER A 7 17.81 25.93 -27.88
C SER A 7 19.03 25.68 -27.05
N SER A 8 20.01 26.59 -27.14
CA SER A 8 21.21 26.63 -26.32
C SER A 8 20.88 27.17 -24.92
N ILE A 9 21.25 26.39 -23.90
CA ILE A 9 21.17 26.82 -22.49
C ILE A 9 22.51 27.46 -22.11
N PHE A 10 22.49 28.75 -21.78
CA PHE A 10 23.63 29.50 -21.21
C PHE A 10 23.73 29.18 -19.71
N MET A 11 24.82 28.56 -19.30
CA MET A 11 25.22 28.48 -17.90
C MET A 11 25.90 29.80 -17.48
N HIS A 12 25.34 30.49 -16.49
CA HIS A 12 26.04 31.58 -15.79
C HIS A 12 26.78 31.04 -14.59
N PHE A 13 28.10 31.15 -14.63
CA PHE A 13 29.01 30.94 -13.50
C PHE A 13 28.97 32.17 -12.60
N LEU A 14 28.72 31.99 -11.29
CA LEU A 14 29.01 32.96 -10.23
C LEU A 14 30.27 32.53 -9.47
N PRO A 15 31.14 33.46 -9.03
CA PRO A 15 32.40 33.17 -8.35
C PRO A 15 32.21 32.86 -6.86
N PRO A 16 33.19 32.18 -6.21
CA PRO A 16 33.06 31.79 -4.82
C PRO A 16 33.38 32.94 -3.88
N PHE A 17 32.50 33.19 -2.93
CA PHE A 17 32.77 34.04 -1.77
C PHE A 17 33.44 33.20 -0.66
N THR A 18 34.69 33.52 -0.35
CA THR A 18 35.40 33.07 0.85
C THR A 18 35.12 34.04 1.99
N SER A 19 34.44 33.54 3.03
CA SER A 19 34.48 34.18 4.35
C SER A 19 34.62 33.13 5.43
N SER A 20 35.79 33.13 6.06
CA SER A 20 36.13 32.33 7.22
C SER A 20 35.44 32.89 8.47
N LEU A 21 34.53 32.12 9.07
CA LEU A 21 34.10 32.37 10.45
C LEU A 21 34.50 31.17 11.31
N SER A 22 35.42 31.45 12.22
CA SER A 22 35.87 30.54 13.27
C SER A 22 34.80 30.45 14.35
N ILE A 23 34.13 29.30 14.49
CA ILE A 23 33.26 29.01 15.63
C ILE A 23 33.96 27.98 16.52
N ARG A 24 34.26 28.37 17.75
CA ARG A 24 34.76 27.50 18.82
C ARG A 24 33.64 26.53 19.23
N THR A 25 33.87 25.25 19.02
CA THR A 25 33.03 24.17 19.52
C THR A 25 33.26 23.96 21.01
N LEU A 26 32.23 24.24 21.81
CA LEU A 26 32.10 23.74 23.18
C LEU A 26 31.59 22.31 23.11
N GLY A 27 32.45 21.37 23.50
CA GLY A 27 32.12 19.95 23.52
C GLY A 27 31.18 19.57 24.66
N ILE A 28 29.99 19.08 24.32
CA ILE A 28 29.11 18.34 25.25
C ILE A 28 28.91 16.96 24.64
N LYS A 29 29.54 15.94 25.26
CA LYS A 29 29.33 14.55 24.94
C LYS A 29 28.07 14.03 25.67
N PRO A 30 27.09 13.43 25.03
CA PRO A 30 26.04 12.70 25.74
C PRO A 30 26.60 11.37 26.28
N ARG A 31 26.52 11.18 27.60
CA ARG A 31 26.77 9.90 28.26
C ARG A 31 25.59 8.96 28.03
N ILE A 32 25.81 7.89 27.28
CA ILE A 32 24.88 6.75 27.22
C ILE A 32 25.17 5.91 28.47
N VAL A 33 24.17 5.78 29.36
CA VAL A 33 24.21 4.86 30.50
C VAL A 33 23.61 3.54 30.02
N ILE A 34 24.47 2.54 29.80
CA ILE A 34 24.03 1.16 29.58
C ILE A 34 23.93 0.50 30.95
N VAL A 35 22.71 0.24 31.42
CA VAL A 35 22.48 -0.61 32.60
C VAL A 35 22.45 -2.06 32.14
N GLY A 36 23.57 -2.75 32.28
CA GLY A 36 23.67 -4.19 32.06
C GLY A 36 23.23 -4.96 33.29
N ALA A 37 22.11 -5.70 33.18
CA ALA A 37 21.73 -6.70 34.17
C ALA A 37 22.24 -8.08 33.73
N SER A 38 23.36 -8.50 34.29
CA SER A 38 23.91 -9.83 34.17
C SER A 38 23.12 -10.80 35.08
N ARG A 39 22.37 -11.75 34.51
CA ARG A 39 21.96 -12.95 35.22
C ARG A 39 22.68 -14.15 34.67
N ARG A 40 23.54 -14.73 35.53
CA ARG A 40 24.22 -16.01 35.33
C ARG A 40 23.22 -17.15 35.52
N TYR A 41 23.22 -18.11 34.56
CA TYR A 41 22.62 -19.42 34.76
C TYR A 41 23.74 -20.48 34.84
N PRO A 42 23.65 -21.48 35.73
CA PRO A 42 24.65 -22.52 35.88
C PRO A 42 24.44 -23.64 34.83
N HIS A 43 25.58 -24.13 34.32
CA HIS A 43 25.66 -25.33 33.49
C HIS A 43 25.29 -26.60 34.27
N LEU A 44 24.44 -27.45 33.71
CA LEU A 44 24.39 -28.89 34.02
C LEU A 44 24.33 -29.68 32.70
N PHE A 45 25.38 -30.48 32.52
CA PHE A 45 25.52 -31.50 31.49
C PHE A 45 24.61 -32.68 31.79
N SER A 46 23.93 -33.22 30.74
CA SER A 46 23.92 -34.65 30.41
C SER A 46 23.00 -34.92 29.21
N SER A 47 23.59 -35.51 28.15
CA SER A 47 22.83 -36.16 27.07
C SER A 47 22.33 -37.53 27.59
N PRO A 48 21.23 -38.06 27.03
CA PRO A 48 21.42 -39.12 26.03
C PRO A 48 20.44 -39.06 24.86
N HIS A 49 20.87 -39.63 23.75
CA HIS A 49 20.11 -39.89 22.54
C HIS A 49 18.77 -40.57 22.83
N SER A 50 17.66 -40.01 22.36
CA SER A 50 16.44 -40.77 22.14
C SER A 50 15.81 -40.37 20.83
N ALA A 51 15.44 -41.40 20.06
CA ALA A 51 14.81 -41.32 18.75
C ALA A 51 13.57 -40.41 18.75
N LEU A 52 13.55 -39.44 17.85
CA LEU A 52 12.37 -38.61 17.60
C LEU A 52 11.34 -39.44 16.83
N ASN A 53 10.30 -39.86 17.52
CA ASN A 53 9.08 -40.39 16.91
C ASN A 53 8.38 -39.23 16.14
N TYR A 54 8.24 -39.44 14.84
CA TYR A 54 7.49 -38.58 13.90
C TYR A 54 5.99 -38.92 13.89
N ASP A 55 5.34 -38.93 15.05
CA ASP A 55 3.89 -39.10 15.10
C ASP A 55 3.28 -38.17 16.16
N ASN A 56 3.04 -36.93 15.76
CA ASN A 56 2.02 -36.07 16.38
C ASN A 56 1.83 -34.79 15.54
N TYR A 57 1.36 -34.94 14.29
CA TYR A 57 0.63 -33.86 13.65
C TYR A 57 -0.78 -33.84 14.26
N SER A 58 -0.87 -33.25 15.44
CA SER A 58 -2.13 -32.85 16.03
C SER A 58 -2.86 -31.97 15.03
N CYS A 59 -4.04 -32.41 14.62
CA CYS A 59 -5.04 -31.64 13.90
C CYS A 59 -5.19 -30.28 14.61
N ARG A 60 -4.55 -29.22 14.05
CA ARG A 60 -4.70 -27.85 14.57
C ARG A 60 -6.18 -27.51 14.46
N THR A 61 -6.83 -27.42 15.60
CA THR A 61 -8.09 -26.66 15.69
C THR A 61 -7.95 -25.38 14.90
N MET A 62 -8.89 -25.12 13.96
CA MET A 62 -8.94 -23.91 13.14
C MET A 62 -8.44 -22.71 13.93
N SER A 63 -7.44 -22.01 13.40
CA SER A 63 -6.83 -20.88 14.07
C SER A 63 -7.91 -19.85 14.46
N VAL A 64 -7.69 -19.09 15.53
CA VAL A 64 -8.59 -18.00 15.93
C VAL A 64 -8.86 -17.05 14.78
N SER A 65 -7.90 -16.92 13.83
CA SER A 65 -8.03 -16.14 12.61
C SER A 65 -9.11 -16.66 11.68
N THR A 66 -9.22 -17.97 11.48
CA THR A 66 -10.22 -18.60 10.58
C THR A 66 -11.64 -18.43 11.09
N LYS A 67 -11.84 -18.49 12.42
CA LYS A 67 -13.16 -18.22 13.04
C LYS A 67 -13.54 -16.74 12.93
N GLN A 68 -12.58 -15.83 13.11
CA GLN A 68 -12.82 -14.40 12.91
C GLN A 68 -13.08 -14.06 11.43
N GLU A 69 -12.39 -14.69 10.50
CA GLU A 69 -12.63 -14.53 9.07
C GLU A 69 -14.01 -15.01 8.65
N ALA A 70 -14.50 -16.12 9.21
CA ALA A 70 -15.86 -16.59 8.99
C ALA A 70 -16.93 -15.57 9.46
N LEU A 71 -16.66 -14.83 10.54
CA LEU A 71 -17.53 -13.76 11.04
C LEU A 71 -17.51 -12.51 10.14
N ILE A 72 -16.40 -12.26 9.43
CA ILE A 72 -16.28 -11.11 8.55
C ILE A 72 -17.18 -11.23 7.31
N LYS A 73 -17.52 -12.45 6.87
CA LYS A 73 -18.31 -12.70 5.65
C LYS A 73 -17.80 -11.87 4.47
N ARG A 74 -16.55 -12.08 4.07
CA ARG A 74 -15.89 -11.31 2.99
C ARG A 74 -16.64 -11.44 1.68
N ASN A 75 -17.12 -12.66 1.37
CA ASN A 75 -17.98 -12.88 0.22
C ASN A 75 -19.42 -12.47 0.56
N PRO A 76 -19.96 -11.41 -0.07
CA PRO A 76 -21.32 -10.96 0.16
C PRO A 76 -22.37 -11.87 -0.55
N HIS A 77 -21.94 -12.76 -1.44
CA HIS A 77 -22.79 -13.60 -2.26
C HIS A 77 -22.78 -15.06 -1.77
N PRO A 78 -23.90 -15.61 -1.27
CA PRO A 78 -23.97 -17.01 -0.83
C PRO A 78 -23.65 -18.00 -1.96
N ASP A 79 -24.14 -17.71 -3.18
CA ASP A 79 -23.85 -18.46 -4.40
C ASP A 79 -23.07 -17.57 -5.39
N PHE A 80 -21.75 -17.54 -5.22
CA PHE A 80 -20.88 -16.67 -6.02
C PHE A 80 -20.90 -17.07 -7.50
N LYS A 81 -20.90 -18.35 -7.83
CA LYS A 81 -20.89 -18.82 -9.23
C LYS A 81 -22.09 -18.31 -10.01
N LYS A 82 -23.29 -18.43 -9.43
CA LYS A 82 -24.52 -17.93 -10.05
C LYS A 82 -24.49 -16.41 -10.27
N VAL A 83 -23.92 -15.65 -9.34
CA VAL A 83 -23.75 -14.20 -9.50
C VAL A 83 -22.73 -13.89 -10.58
N GLU A 84 -21.63 -14.63 -10.65
CA GLU A 84 -20.59 -14.47 -11.66
C GLU A 84 -21.13 -14.75 -13.07
N GLU A 85 -21.89 -15.83 -13.25
CA GLU A 85 -22.56 -16.18 -14.51
C GLU A 85 -23.52 -15.09 -15.03
N SER A 86 -24.06 -14.27 -14.15
CA SER A 86 -24.95 -13.15 -14.53
C SER A 86 -24.21 -11.88 -14.97
N ARG A 87 -22.87 -11.85 -14.85
CA ARG A 87 -22.05 -10.68 -15.20
C ARG A 87 -21.61 -10.75 -16.67
N PRO A 88 -21.35 -9.58 -17.30
CA PRO A 88 -20.78 -9.56 -18.62
C PRO A 88 -19.39 -10.18 -18.64
N ASP A 89 -18.99 -10.71 -19.79
CA ASP A 89 -17.65 -11.23 -20.01
C ASP A 89 -16.59 -10.15 -19.84
N TRP A 90 -15.36 -10.59 -19.53
CA TRP A 90 -14.22 -9.72 -19.43
C TRP A 90 -13.89 -9.09 -20.79
N ASP A 91 -13.96 -7.77 -20.86
CA ASP A 91 -13.52 -7.04 -22.06
C ASP A 91 -11.99 -7.04 -22.15
N LYS A 92 -11.46 -7.89 -23.03
CA LYS A 92 -10.01 -8.00 -23.31
C LYS A 92 -9.46 -6.82 -24.09
N ALA A 93 -10.34 -6.09 -24.79
CA ALA A 93 -9.96 -4.92 -25.61
C ALA A 93 -9.94 -3.63 -24.78
N ALA A 94 -10.51 -3.62 -23.58
CA ALA A 94 -10.48 -2.46 -22.69
C ALA A 94 -9.03 -2.14 -22.32
N GLY A 95 -8.55 -0.99 -22.77
CA GLY A 95 -7.28 -0.39 -22.41
C GLY A 95 -7.47 0.87 -21.59
N LEU A 96 -6.38 1.56 -21.28
CA LEU A 96 -6.43 2.89 -20.68
C LEU A 96 -7.08 3.88 -21.64
N ARG A 97 -8.10 4.56 -21.17
CA ARG A 97 -8.79 5.62 -21.89
C ARG A 97 -8.60 6.95 -21.17
N PHE A 98 -7.95 7.88 -21.85
CA PHE A 98 -7.81 9.25 -21.37
C PHE A 98 -9.08 10.03 -21.66
N THR A 99 -9.63 10.67 -20.64
CA THR A 99 -10.81 11.54 -20.74
C THR A 99 -10.50 12.92 -20.20
N LYS A 100 -11.32 13.89 -20.58
CA LYS A 100 -11.36 15.17 -19.88
C LYS A 100 -11.89 14.95 -18.46
N THR A 101 -11.59 15.88 -17.55
CA THR A 101 -12.25 15.92 -16.23
C THR A 101 -13.76 16.16 -16.40
N ALA A 102 -14.54 15.82 -15.37
CA ALA A 102 -15.97 16.04 -15.38
C ALA A 102 -16.36 17.52 -15.52
N SER A 103 -15.52 18.43 -15.04
CA SER A 103 -15.70 19.88 -15.16
C SER A 103 -14.44 20.54 -15.73
N PRO A 104 -14.22 20.52 -17.06
CA PRO A 104 -13.05 21.14 -17.68
C PRO A 104 -12.96 22.66 -17.48
N SER A 105 -14.10 23.30 -17.19
CA SER A 105 -14.22 24.74 -16.89
C SER A 105 -14.13 25.07 -15.40
N TRP A 106 -13.78 24.09 -14.55
CA TRP A 106 -13.65 24.32 -13.12
C TRP A 106 -12.62 25.44 -12.83
N ALA A 107 -13.00 26.38 -11.97
CA ALA A 107 -12.16 27.49 -11.58
C ALA A 107 -11.84 27.44 -10.07
N PHE A 108 -10.71 28.06 -9.68
CA PHE A 108 -10.34 28.15 -8.27
C PHE A 108 -11.45 28.78 -7.43
N GLY A 109 -11.77 28.16 -6.30
CA GLY A 109 -12.85 28.57 -5.41
C GLY A 109 -14.22 27.97 -5.73
N SER A 110 -14.38 27.22 -6.83
CA SER A 110 -15.68 26.63 -7.20
C SER A 110 -16.10 25.41 -6.35
N GLY A 111 -15.20 24.84 -5.55
CA GLY A 111 -15.55 23.70 -4.70
C GLY A 111 -15.76 22.40 -5.48
N ALA A 112 -16.78 21.61 -5.10
CA ALA A 112 -17.11 20.36 -5.77
C ALA A 112 -17.64 20.60 -7.19
N ASN A 113 -17.47 19.62 -8.08
CA ASN A 113 -18.00 19.68 -9.45
C ASN A 113 -19.46 19.19 -9.52
N GLU A 114 -20.04 19.26 -10.71
CA GLU A 114 -21.44 18.91 -11.01
C GLU A 114 -21.82 17.46 -10.76
N LEU A 115 -20.83 16.53 -10.65
CA LEU A 115 -21.11 15.12 -10.34
C LEU A 115 -21.73 14.96 -8.95
N ARG A 116 -21.47 15.90 -8.03
CA ARG A 116 -22.07 15.88 -6.70
C ARG A 116 -23.60 15.97 -6.73
N ASP A 117 -24.15 16.65 -7.72
CA ASP A 117 -25.58 16.89 -7.82
C ASP A 117 -26.32 15.79 -8.62
N GLN A 118 -25.56 14.91 -9.32
CA GLN A 118 -26.11 13.83 -10.13
C GLN A 118 -26.44 12.55 -9.34
N ASP A 119 -25.98 12.44 -8.10
CA ASP A 119 -26.19 11.26 -7.23
C ASP A 119 -27.64 11.02 -6.74
N GLY A 120 -28.58 11.71 -7.30
CA GLY A 120 -30.01 11.51 -7.01
C GLY A 120 -30.88 12.43 -7.85
N ALA A 121 -31.47 11.89 -8.87
CA ALA A 121 -32.64 12.37 -9.57
C ALA A 121 -33.25 13.70 -9.06
N GLY A 122 -32.72 14.83 -9.50
CA GLY A 122 -33.47 16.10 -9.56
C GLY A 122 -33.95 16.73 -8.24
N ASP A 123 -33.53 16.22 -7.09
CA ASP A 123 -33.93 16.76 -5.80
C ASP A 123 -32.76 17.57 -5.19
N ALA A 124 -33.02 18.84 -4.88
CA ALA A 124 -32.10 19.74 -4.18
C ALA A 124 -31.66 19.24 -2.78
N SER A 125 -32.00 17.98 -2.44
CA SER A 125 -31.71 17.31 -1.18
C SER A 125 -30.30 16.73 -1.08
N SER A 126 -29.48 16.72 -2.15
CA SER A 126 -28.11 16.18 -2.09
C SER A 126 -27.21 16.95 -1.09
N ASN A 127 -27.47 18.24 -0.89
CA ASN A 127 -26.85 19.05 0.17
C ASN A 127 -27.32 18.70 1.58
N GLN A 128 -28.36 17.84 1.73
CA GLN A 128 -28.93 17.45 3.02
C GLN A 128 -28.49 16.05 3.48
N LYS A 129 -27.64 15.32 2.71
CA LYS A 129 -27.11 14.01 3.15
C LYS A 129 -26.29 14.19 4.41
N LYS A 130 -26.83 13.72 5.54
CA LYS A 130 -26.17 13.84 6.84
C LYS A 130 -24.97 12.90 6.94
N HIS A 131 -23.89 13.40 7.51
CA HIS A 131 -22.77 12.55 7.93
C HIS A 131 -23.10 11.86 9.24
N ILE A 132 -22.80 10.56 9.33
CA ILE A 132 -22.92 9.79 10.55
C ILE A 132 -21.55 9.72 11.19
N CYS A 133 -21.40 10.20 12.42
CA CYS A 133 -20.21 10.05 13.22
C CYS A 133 -20.20 8.65 13.83
N ILE A 134 -19.12 7.90 13.63
CA ILE A 134 -18.96 6.54 14.12
C ILE A 134 -17.71 6.48 15.02
N ASP A 135 -17.91 6.20 16.31
CA ASP A 135 -16.79 5.90 17.20
C ASP A 135 -16.30 4.46 16.96
N PRO A 136 -15.04 4.25 16.54
CA PRO A 136 -14.50 2.91 16.32
C PRO A 136 -14.42 2.06 17.60
N TYR A 137 -14.54 2.67 18.77
CA TYR A 137 -14.44 2.05 20.08
C TYR A 137 -15.76 2.09 20.86
N GLU A 138 -16.86 2.45 20.23
CA GLU A 138 -18.19 2.45 20.84
C GLU A 138 -18.47 1.11 21.55
N PRO A 139 -18.97 1.12 22.80
CA PRO A 139 -19.31 -0.09 23.53
C PRO A 139 -20.28 -0.99 22.74
N GLY A 140 -19.92 -2.27 22.60
CA GLY A 140 -20.72 -3.24 21.86
C GLY A 140 -20.49 -3.25 20.33
N ARG A 141 -19.67 -2.34 19.78
CA ARG A 141 -19.34 -2.34 18.35
C ARG A 141 -18.51 -3.58 18.01
N PRO A 142 -18.95 -4.43 17.05
CA PRO A 142 -18.20 -5.61 16.65
C PRO A 142 -16.87 -5.23 16.00
N ALA A 143 -15.75 -5.84 16.42
CA ALA A 143 -14.41 -5.57 15.88
C ALA A 143 -14.33 -5.69 14.35
N PRO A 144 -15.02 -6.64 13.65
CA PRO A 144 -15.02 -6.71 12.20
C PRO A 144 -15.64 -5.50 11.47
N PHE A 145 -16.44 -4.68 12.17
CA PHE A 145 -17.09 -3.52 11.53
C PHE A 145 -16.09 -2.44 11.15
N ASN A 146 -15.10 -2.17 11.99
CA ASN A 146 -14.03 -1.24 11.66
C ASN A 146 -13.22 -1.72 10.45
N TYR A 147 -12.90 -3.02 10.40
CA TYR A 147 -12.24 -3.62 9.24
C TYR A 147 -13.04 -3.40 7.96
N LYS A 148 -14.35 -3.75 7.96
CA LYS A 148 -15.22 -3.61 6.79
C LYS A 148 -15.33 -2.16 6.33
N LEU A 149 -15.51 -1.22 7.28
CA LEU A 149 -15.63 0.20 6.99
C LEU A 149 -14.34 0.75 6.36
N LEU A 150 -13.19 0.43 6.94
CA LEU A 150 -11.90 0.90 6.44
C LEU A 150 -11.58 0.36 5.05
N ILE A 151 -11.75 -0.95 4.81
CA ILE A 151 -11.43 -1.53 3.50
C ILE A 151 -12.40 -1.15 2.39
N SER A 152 -13.62 -0.71 2.72
CA SER A 152 -14.61 -0.22 1.75
C SER A 152 -14.51 1.28 1.52
N GLY A 153 -14.09 2.06 2.53
CA GLY A 153 -13.95 3.51 2.43
C GLY A 153 -12.59 3.97 1.89
N ILE A 154 -11.54 3.17 2.09
CA ILE A 154 -10.19 3.49 1.59
C ILE A 154 -9.92 2.65 0.34
N VAL A 155 -10.33 3.17 -0.80
CA VAL A 155 -10.21 2.53 -2.11
C VAL A 155 -9.86 3.57 -3.19
N PRO A 156 -9.16 3.18 -4.26
CA PRO A 156 -8.52 1.89 -4.53
C PRO A 156 -7.24 1.74 -3.69
N ARG A 157 -6.92 0.52 -3.24
CA ARG A 157 -5.64 0.25 -2.58
C ARG A 157 -4.70 -0.47 -3.53
N PRO A 158 -3.43 -0.02 -3.63
CA PRO A 158 -2.41 -0.79 -4.34
C PRO A 158 -2.19 -2.13 -3.64
N ILE A 159 -1.70 -3.11 -4.38
CA ILE A 159 -1.43 -4.45 -3.86
C ILE A 159 0.06 -4.75 -4.03
N GLY A 160 0.77 -4.86 -2.90
CA GLY A 160 2.12 -5.39 -2.88
C GLY A 160 2.09 -6.92 -2.94
N PHE A 161 2.67 -7.51 -3.98
CA PHE A 161 2.78 -8.95 -4.15
C PHE A 161 4.14 -9.39 -3.64
N VAL A 162 4.17 -9.93 -2.41
CA VAL A 162 5.39 -10.14 -1.65
C VAL A 162 5.86 -11.59 -1.76
N SER A 163 7.04 -11.76 -2.31
CA SER A 163 7.82 -12.99 -2.28
C SER A 163 8.81 -12.94 -1.14
N SER A 164 8.87 -13.99 -0.34
CA SER A 164 9.81 -14.18 0.75
C SER A 164 10.19 -15.64 0.89
N GLN A 165 11.23 -15.94 1.67
CA GLN A 165 11.63 -17.33 1.93
C GLN A 165 12.14 -17.50 3.36
N SER A 166 12.13 -18.74 3.85
CA SER A 166 12.76 -19.11 5.12
C SER A 166 14.26 -18.86 5.12
N ALA A 167 14.88 -18.76 6.29
CA ALA A 167 16.33 -18.51 6.42
C ALA A 167 17.18 -19.62 5.76
N ASP A 168 16.70 -20.86 5.75
CA ASP A 168 17.36 -22.00 5.08
C ASP A 168 17.00 -22.13 3.57
N GLY A 169 16.13 -21.25 3.05
CA GLY A 169 15.70 -21.21 1.65
C GLY A 169 14.77 -22.35 1.21
N ARG A 170 14.32 -23.20 2.13
CA ARG A 170 13.51 -24.38 1.79
C ARG A 170 12.04 -24.06 1.59
N VAL A 171 11.51 -23.09 2.32
CA VAL A 171 10.13 -22.65 2.23
C VAL A 171 10.08 -21.31 1.53
N ARG A 172 9.41 -21.28 0.39
CA ARG A 172 9.15 -20.06 -0.39
C ARG A 172 7.70 -19.68 -0.24
N ASN A 173 7.44 -18.41 0.08
CA ASN A 173 6.13 -17.88 0.30
C ASN A 173 5.84 -16.74 -0.69
N LEU A 174 4.60 -16.66 -1.17
CA LEU A 174 4.13 -15.61 -2.07
C LEU A 174 2.74 -15.16 -1.64
N ALA A 175 2.57 -13.89 -1.30
CA ALA A 175 1.31 -13.39 -0.74
C ALA A 175 0.97 -11.97 -1.17
N PRO A 176 -0.33 -11.63 -1.43
CA PRO A 176 -0.79 -10.30 -1.77
C PRO A 176 -1.15 -9.50 -0.52
N PHE A 177 -0.69 -8.24 -0.45
CA PHE A 177 -0.95 -7.30 0.65
C PHE A 177 -1.58 -6.02 0.13
N SER A 178 -2.82 -5.71 0.55
CA SER A 178 -3.47 -4.45 0.22
C SER A 178 -3.37 -3.37 1.32
N TYR A 179 -2.69 -3.67 2.41
CA TYR A 179 -2.17 -2.67 3.35
C TYR A 179 -0.73 -2.34 2.93
N PHE A 180 -0.58 -1.79 1.73
CA PHE A 180 0.69 -1.51 1.06
C PHE A 180 0.67 -0.12 0.46
N ASN A 181 1.79 0.60 0.58
CA ASN A 181 2.04 1.83 -0.18
C ASN A 181 3.53 2.18 -0.21
N MET A 182 3.91 3.03 -1.20
CA MET A 182 5.16 3.77 -1.21
C MET A 182 5.03 4.99 -0.30
N VAL A 183 6.05 5.29 0.51
CA VAL A 183 6.03 6.42 1.46
C VAL A 183 7.18 7.40 1.28
N ASN A 184 8.26 6.99 0.61
CA ASN A 184 9.40 7.85 0.32
C ASN A 184 10.10 7.40 -0.96
N HIS A 185 10.83 8.29 -1.63
CA HIS A 185 11.56 8.00 -2.88
C HIS A 185 13.09 8.06 -2.71
N ASP A 186 13.60 8.70 -1.66
CA ASP A 186 15.03 8.76 -1.33
C ASP A 186 15.24 8.75 0.19
N PRO A 187 15.59 7.59 0.79
CA PRO A 187 15.61 6.25 0.19
C PRO A 187 14.21 5.79 -0.26
N PRO A 188 14.12 4.83 -1.23
CA PRO A 188 12.84 4.27 -1.65
C PRO A 188 12.23 3.44 -0.51
N LEU A 189 11.19 3.95 0.17
CA LEU A 189 10.56 3.27 1.30
C LEU A 189 9.12 2.85 0.97
N PHE A 190 8.79 1.64 1.42
CA PHE A 190 7.47 1.03 1.31
C PHE A 190 6.97 0.59 2.68
N VAL A 191 5.67 0.54 2.85
CA VAL A 191 5.03 0.00 4.05
C VAL A 191 4.17 -1.20 3.73
N LEU A 192 4.19 -2.20 4.63
CA LEU A 192 3.29 -3.35 4.64
C LEU A 192 2.62 -3.46 6.00
N GLY A 193 1.30 -3.59 6.02
CA GLY A 193 0.53 -3.86 7.23
C GLY A 193 0.17 -5.34 7.34
N PHE A 194 0.45 -5.93 8.50
CA PHE A 194 0.10 -7.30 8.85
C PHE A 194 -0.96 -7.32 9.95
N ALA A 195 -2.01 -8.11 9.78
CA ALA A 195 -2.99 -8.36 10.84
C ALA A 195 -2.52 -9.51 11.76
N SER A 196 -1.25 -9.45 12.19
CA SER A 196 -0.62 -10.43 13.08
C SER A 196 0.48 -9.78 13.92
N ALA A 197 0.80 -10.39 15.07
CA ALA A 197 1.94 -10.03 15.90
C ALA A 197 3.21 -10.72 15.41
N VAL A 198 4.38 -10.19 15.76
CA VAL A 198 5.69 -10.82 15.51
C VAL A 198 5.82 -12.13 16.31
N ALA A 199 5.21 -12.21 17.51
CA ALA A 199 5.19 -13.44 18.31
C ALA A 199 4.32 -14.58 17.73
N ALA A 200 3.35 -14.24 16.83
CA ALA A 200 2.50 -15.19 16.13
C ALA A 200 2.33 -14.73 14.68
N PRO A 201 3.41 -14.74 13.89
CA PRO A 201 3.46 -14.09 12.60
C PRO A 201 2.73 -14.90 11.53
N LYS A 202 2.22 -14.19 10.50
CA LYS A 202 1.96 -14.79 9.19
C LYS A 202 3.29 -15.12 8.51
N ASP A 203 3.26 -16.04 7.55
CA ASP A 203 4.45 -16.61 6.92
C ASP A 203 5.39 -15.54 6.34
N THR A 204 4.86 -14.57 5.59
CA THR A 204 5.66 -13.45 5.08
C THR A 204 6.31 -12.63 6.21
N LEU A 205 5.59 -12.34 7.31
CA LEU A 205 6.15 -11.59 8.44
C LEU A 205 7.25 -12.40 9.15
N ARG A 206 7.04 -13.70 9.30
CA ARG A 206 8.03 -14.64 9.84
C ARG A 206 9.31 -14.60 9.00
N ASN A 207 9.19 -14.82 7.70
CA ASN A 207 10.33 -14.81 6.80
C ASN A 207 11.05 -13.46 6.82
N LEU A 208 10.32 -12.34 6.79
CA LEU A 208 10.89 -10.99 6.86
C LEU A 208 11.65 -10.73 8.17
N THR A 209 11.14 -11.20 9.30
CA THR A 209 11.83 -11.02 10.59
C THR A 209 13.07 -11.88 10.72
N GLU A 210 13.08 -13.08 10.10
CA GLU A 210 14.20 -14.02 10.10
C GLU A 210 15.29 -13.64 9.09
N THR A 211 14.91 -13.28 7.84
CA THR A 211 15.86 -13.06 6.74
C THR A 211 16.17 -11.58 6.48
N ARG A 212 15.29 -10.69 6.89
CA ARG A 212 15.33 -9.23 6.67
C ARG A 212 15.27 -8.84 5.19
N GLU A 213 14.70 -9.68 4.33
CA GLU A 213 14.65 -9.43 2.89
C GLU A 213 13.39 -10.01 2.24
N CYS A 214 12.95 -9.40 1.15
CA CYS A 214 11.86 -9.87 0.30
C CYS A 214 11.94 -9.21 -1.09
N VAL A 215 11.05 -9.66 -1.99
CA VAL A 215 10.76 -8.97 -3.25
C VAL A 215 9.30 -8.55 -3.23
N VAL A 216 9.02 -7.30 -3.60
CA VAL A 216 7.67 -6.75 -3.74
C VAL A 216 7.39 -6.54 -5.22
N GLY A 217 6.41 -7.26 -5.78
CA GLY A 217 5.90 -7.05 -7.13
C GLY A 217 4.59 -6.27 -7.15
N ILE A 218 4.20 -5.76 -8.32
CA ILE A 218 2.87 -5.20 -8.58
C ILE A 218 2.06 -6.20 -9.41
N ILE A 219 0.81 -6.42 -9.05
CA ILE A 219 -0.08 -7.36 -9.73
C ILE A 219 -0.70 -6.68 -10.94
N GLY A 220 -0.46 -7.24 -12.13
CA GLY A 220 -1.15 -6.90 -13.36
C GLY A 220 -2.44 -7.72 -13.55
N GLU A 221 -3.24 -7.35 -14.55
CA GLU A 221 -4.47 -8.08 -14.91
C GLU A 221 -4.20 -9.53 -15.33
N ASP A 222 -3.06 -9.77 -15.96
CA ASP A 222 -2.62 -11.05 -16.53
C ASP A 222 -2.29 -12.12 -15.49
N ILE A 223 -2.03 -11.72 -14.25
CA ILE A 223 -1.72 -12.63 -13.12
C ILE A 223 -2.73 -12.53 -11.98
N LEU A 224 -3.89 -11.90 -12.17
CA LEU A 224 -4.85 -11.61 -11.11
C LEU A 224 -5.36 -12.86 -10.41
N GLU A 225 -5.79 -13.88 -11.16
CA GLU A 225 -6.33 -15.12 -10.61
C GLU A 225 -5.25 -15.89 -9.85
N ALA A 226 -4.05 -15.99 -10.43
CA ALA A 226 -2.91 -16.63 -9.79
C ALA A 226 -2.51 -15.91 -8.50
N ALA A 227 -2.45 -14.58 -8.52
CA ALA A 227 -2.17 -13.77 -7.33
C ALA A 227 -3.27 -13.90 -6.26
N ASN A 228 -4.55 -13.99 -6.65
CA ASN A 228 -5.63 -14.26 -5.70
C ASN A 228 -5.51 -15.66 -5.09
N ALA A 229 -5.10 -16.68 -5.86
CA ALA A 229 -4.90 -18.03 -5.37
C ALA A 229 -3.85 -18.10 -4.25
N THR A 230 -2.82 -17.23 -4.27
CA THR A 230 -1.82 -17.17 -3.20
C THR A 230 -2.35 -16.60 -1.86
N SER A 231 -3.59 -16.16 -1.80
CA SER A 231 -4.24 -15.74 -0.54
C SER A 231 -4.86 -16.91 0.25
N VAL A 232 -4.61 -18.15 -0.18
CA VAL A 232 -5.05 -19.37 0.52
C VAL A 232 -4.46 -19.45 1.93
N ASP A 233 -5.26 -19.94 2.90
CA ASP A 233 -4.78 -20.18 4.27
C ASP A 233 -4.13 -21.57 4.35
N ALA A 234 -2.92 -21.68 3.79
CA ALA A 234 -2.15 -22.90 3.74
C ALA A 234 -1.22 -23.07 4.97
N PRO A 235 -0.82 -24.30 5.33
CA PRO A 235 0.26 -24.50 6.30
C PRO A 235 1.59 -23.94 5.79
N TYR A 236 2.46 -23.46 6.70
CA TYR A 236 3.77 -22.85 6.38
C TYR A 236 4.64 -23.65 5.40
N ALA A 237 4.56 -24.99 5.43
CA ALA A 237 5.33 -25.86 4.54
C ALA A 237 4.79 -25.94 3.10
N VAL A 238 3.60 -25.37 2.83
CA VAL A 238 2.99 -25.34 1.50
C VAL A 238 3.36 -24.02 0.84
N SER A 239 3.95 -24.12 -0.34
CA SER A 239 4.35 -22.94 -1.10
C SER A 239 3.22 -22.44 -1.99
N GLU A 240 2.86 -21.17 -1.87
CA GLU A 240 1.87 -20.54 -2.76
C GLU A 240 2.36 -20.40 -4.21
N TRP A 241 3.66 -20.55 -4.44
CA TRP A 241 4.20 -20.68 -5.78
C TRP A 241 3.64 -21.90 -6.52
N ASP A 242 3.55 -23.04 -5.83
CA ASP A 242 2.99 -24.27 -6.39
C ASP A 242 1.47 -24.15 -6.60
N VAL A 243 0.79 -23.43 -5.70
CA VAL A 243 -0.66 -23.20 -5.77
C VAL A 243 -1.04 -22.27 -6.92
N SER A 244 -0.23 -21.24 -7.15
CA SER A 244 -0.50 -20.23 -8.20
C SER A 244 0.00 -20.63 -9.58
N GLY A 245 1.02 -21.48 -9.66
CA GLY A 245 1.69 -21.81 -10.91
C GLY A 245 2.55 -20.69 -11.48
N LEU A 246 2.77 -19.59 -10.73
CA LEU A 246 3.67 -18.52 -11.13
C LEU A 246 5.13 -18.95 -11.07
N THR A 247 5.97 -18.36 -11.94
CA THR A 247 7.36 -18.77 -12.12
C THR A 247 8.31 -18.00 -11.20
N PRO A 248 8.96 -18.66 -10.21
CA PRO A 248 9.99 -18.01 -9.40
C PRO A 248 11.29 -17.87 -10.20
N VAL A 249 11.88 -16.68 -10.20
CA VAL A 249 13.20 -16.40 -10.79
C VAL A 249 14.16 -15.96 -9.69
N SER A 250 15.27 -16.71 -9.55
CA SER A 250 16.28 -16.49 -8.51
C SER A 250 17.50 -15.74 -9.08
N ASP A 251 17.26 -14.64 -9.79
CA ASP A 251 18.29 -13.76 -10.39
C ASP A 251 18.42 -12.42 -9.64
N CYS A 252 17.76 -12.27 -8.50
CA CYS A 252 17.90 -11.12 -7.62
C CYS A 252 19.36 -10.91 -7.20
N VAL A 253 19.77 -9.65 -7.06
CA VAL A 253 21.16 -9.27 -6.81
C VAL A 253 21.41 -9.04 -5.31
N ASP A 254 20.47 -8.38 -4.64
CA ASP A 254 20.64 -7.93 -3.26
C ASP A 254 19.90 -8.80 -2.24
N VAL A 255 18.95 -9.63 -2.70
CA VAL A 255 18.13 -10.51 -1.84
C VAL A 255 18.08 -11.93 -2.41
N LYS A 256 17.79 -12.91 -1.54
CA LYS A 256 17.70 -14.33 -1.93
C LYS A 256 16.31 -14.76 -2.33
N ALA A 257 15.28 -14.02 -1.87
CA ALA A 257 13.90 -14.29 -2.24
C ALA A 257 13.71 -14.16 -3.77
N PRO A 258 13.02 -15.11 -4.44
CA PRO A 258 12.83 -15.04 -5.88
C PRO A 258 11.83 -13.94 -6.26
N ARG A 259 11.99 -13.33 -7.42
CA ARG A 259 10.95 -12.46 -8.02
C ARG A 259 9.98 -13.28 -8.87
N VAL A 260 8.78 -12.76 -9.08
CA VAL A 260 7.79 -13.32 -10.00
C VAL A 260 8.18 -12.95 -11.43
N LYS A 261 8.40 -13.96 -12.29
CA LYS A 261 8.81 -13.75 -13.69
C LYS A 261 7.78 -12.94 -14.48
N GLU A 262 6.51 -13.21 -14.25
CA GLU A 262 5.37 -12.60 -14.95
C GLU A 262 5.10 -11.16 -14.50
N ALA A 263 5.58 -10.73 -13.33
CA ALA A 263 5.39 -9.38 -12.85
C ALA A 263 6.15 -8.36 -13.73
N VAL A 264 5.45 -7.32 -14.17
CA VAL A 264 6.02 -6.23 -14.98
C VAL A 264 6.97 -5.35 -14.16
N PHE A 265 6.66 -5.14 -12.89
CA PHE A 265 7.45 -4.32 -11.97
C PHE A 265 7.63 -5.03 -10.64
N SER A 266 8.89 -5.10 -10.18
CA SER A 266 9.25 -5.66 -8.87
C SER A 266 10.39 -4.87 -8.22
N VAL A 267 10.49 -4.94 -6.90
CA VAL A 267 11.51 -4.27 -6.10
C VAL A 267 12.13 -5.26 -5.13
N GLU A 268 13.47 -5.41 -5.17
CA GLU A 268 14.20 -6.06 -4.09
C GLU A 268 14.19 -5.17 -2.86
N CYS A 269 13.83 -5.71 -1.71
CA CYS A 269 13.63 -4.94 -0.51
C CYS A 269 14.36 -5.54 0.70
N ARG A 270 14.87 -4.66 1.56
CA ARG A 270 15.38 -5.00 2.89
C ARG A 270 14.45 -4.47 3.96
N LEU A 271 14.32 -5.23 5.03
CA LEU A 271 13.55 -4.83 6.21
C LEU A 271 14.31 -3.70 6.94
N GLU A 272 13.72 -2.51 6.95
CA GLU A 272 14.20 -1.36 7.72
C GLU A 272 13.76 -1.48 9.17
N SER A 273 12.44 -1.53 9.42
CA SER A 273 11.88 -1.61 10.77
C SER A 273 10.55 -2.36 10.83
N VAL A 274 10.19 -2.78 12.06
CA VAL A 274 8.89 -3.36 12.41
C VAL A 274 8.34 -2.63 13.62
N ARG A 275 7.07 -2.23 13.55
CA ARG A 275 6.34 -1.64 14.67
C ARG A 275 5.06 -2.43 14.93
N GLU A 276 4.86 -2.88 16.15
CA GLU A 276 3.64 -3.57 16.58
C GLU A 276 2.60 -2.62 17.16
N PHE A 277 1.33 -2.96 17.00
CA PHE A 277 0.20 -2.20 17.53
C PHE A 277 -0.63 -3.03 18.48
N GLU A 278 -0.78 -2.50 19.69
CA GLU A 278 -1.65 -3.09 20.71
C GLU A 278 -3.12 -2.70 20.47
N SER A 279 -4.01 -3.64 20.73
CA SER A 279 -5.45 -3.43 20.70
C SER A 279 -5.89 -2.45 21.79
N ARG A 280 -6.65 -1.43 21.44
CA ARG A 280 -7.28 -0.56 22.42
C ARG A 280 -8.49 -1.23 23.09
N ALA A 281 -9.15 -2.16 22.39
CA ALA A 281 -10.29 -2.89 22.94
C ALA A 281 -9.87 -4.05 23.85
N THR A 282 -8.65 -4.57 23.71
CA THR A 282 -8.13 -5.70 24.49
C THR A 282 -6.67 -5.41 24.86
N PRO A 283 -6.42 -4.75 25.99
CA PRO A 283 -5.06 -4.45 26.45
C PRO A 283 -4.16 -5.70 26.52
N GLY A 284 -2.88 -5.55 26.16
CA GLY A 284 -1.90 -6.65 26.10
C GLY A 284 -1.97 -7.50 24.82
N LYS A 285 -2.98 -7.31 23.96
CA LYS A 285 -3.11 -8.06 22.71
C LYS A 285 -2.56 -7.26 21.54
N ILE A 286 -1.49 -7.74 20.89
CA ILE A 286 -1.02 -7.20 19.62
C ILE A 286 -1.95 -7.66 18.49
N THR A 287 -2.46 -6.73 17.70
CA THR A 287 -3.43 -6.98 16.63
C THR A 287 -2.89 -6.72 15.24
N GLY A 288 -1.75 -6.07 15.15
CA GLY A 288 -1.14 -5.79 13.85
C GLY A 288 0.30 -5.35 13.97
N SER A 289 1.01 -5.47 12.84
CA SER A 289 2.39 -5.00 12.69
C SER A 289 2.51 -4.16 11.42
N LEU A 290 3.23 -3.05 11.50
CA LEU A 290 3.67 -2.26 10.37
C LEU A 290 5.13 -2.61 10.09
N VAL A 291 5.40 -3.00 8.87
CA VAL A 291 6.75 -3.24 8.36
C VAL A 291 7.11 -2.10 7.43
N VAL A 292 8.31 -1.53 7.60
CA VAL A 292 8.93 -0.60 6.66
C VAL A 292 10.01 -1.35 5.90
N LEU A 293 9.98 -1.25 4.57
CA LEU A 293 10.92 -1.86 3.65
C LEU A 293 11.68 -0.78 2.90
N GLU A 294 12.99 -0.94 2.74
CA GLU A 294 13.82 -0.14 1.85
C GLU A 294 14.04 -0.89 0.55
N GLY A 295 13.71 -0.26 -0.58
CA GLY A 295 13.97 -0.77 -1.91
C GLY A 295 15.44 -0.60 -2.29
N THR A 296 16.08 -1.68 -2.69
CA THR A 296 17.50 -1.68 -3.06
C THR A 296 17.72 -1.82 -4.57
N ARG A 297 16.75 -2.40 -5.29
CA ARG A 297 16.85 -2.62 -6.72
C ARG A 297 15.47 -2.73 -7.38
N PHE A 298 15.31 -2.14 -8.56
CA PHE A 298 14.11 -2.22 -9.37
C PHE A 298 14.30 -3.19 -10.53
N TRP A 299 13.29 -4.03 -10.75
CA TRP A 299 13.16 -4.92 -11.90
C TRP A 299 11.95 -4.51 -12.71
N VAL A 300 12.15 -4.16 -13.94
CA VAL A 300 11.08 -3.70 -14.84
C VAL A 300 11.20 -4.44 -16.16
N ARG A 301 10.07 -4.91 -16.68
CA ARG A 301 10.01 -5.55 -17.99
C ARG A 301 10.34 -4.51 -19.06
N GLU A 302 11.19 -4.87 -20.00
CA GLU A 302 11.78 -3.94 -20.97
C GLU A 302 10.73 -3.17 -21.78
N ASP A 303 9.65 -3.84 -22.22
CA ASP A 303 8.56 -3.23 -22.99
C ASP A 303 7.70 -2.25 -22.21
N ALA A 304 7.87 -2.19 -20.87
CA ALA A 304 7.17 -1.25 -20.01
C ALA A 304 7.98 0.01 -19.68
N LEU A 305 9.25 0.08 -20.08
CA LEU A 305 10.13 1.22 -19.80
C LEU A 305 10.19 2.20 -20.96
N ASN A 306 10.23 3.51 -20.63
CA ASN A 306 10.64 4.52 -21.59
C ASN A 306 12.17 4.48 -21.84
N GLU A 307 12.65 5.24 -22.83
CA GLU A 307 14.08 5.28 -23.20
C GLU A 307 14.99 5.73 -22.05
N GLU A 308 14.54 6.69 -21.23
CA GLU A 308 15.29 7.20 -20.07
C GLU A 308 15.24 6.26 -18.86
N ARG A 309 14.48 5.18 -18.91
CA ARG A 309 14.29 4.18 -17.85
C ARG A 309 13.80 4.78 -16.52
N ASN A 310 12.93 5.77 -16.60
CA ASN A 310 12.39 6.48 -15.43
C ASN A 310 10.85 6.46 -15.32
N LEU A 311 10.15 5.89 -16.33
CA LEU A 311 8.70 5.74 -16.34
C LEU A 311 8.32 4.31 -16.72
N VAL A 312 7.28 3.80 -16.05
CA VAL A 312 6.63 2.52 -16.38
C VAL A 312 5.31 2.80 -17.07
N ALA A 313 5.13 2.24 -18.27
CA ALA A 313 3.91 2.38 -19.06
C ALA A 313 2.72 1.68 -18.36
N PRO A 314 1.70 2.40 -17.95
CA PRO A 314 0.54 1.82 -17.28
C PRO A 314 -0.27 0.89 -18.19
N GLU A 315 -0.21 1.08 -19.51
CA GLU A 315 -0.84 0.23 -20.52
C GLU A 315 -0.20 -1.16 -20.58
N VAL A 316 1.07 -1.27 -20.19
CA VAL A 316 1.80 -2.54 -20.11
C VAL A 316 1.68 -3.13 -18.72
N LEU A 317 1.77 -2.31 -17.67
CA LEU A 317 1.64 -2.73 -16.28
C LEU A 317 0.24 -3.25 -15.98
N LYS A 318 -0.82 -2.61 -16.51
CA LYS A 318 -2.25 -2.93 -16.27
C LYS A 318 -2.54 -3.25 -14.80
N PRO A 319 -2.21 -2.35 -13.87
CA PRO A 319 -2.26 -2.68 -12.46
C PRO A 319 -3.69 -2.91 -11.99
N VAL A 320 -3.86 -3.87 -11.09
CA VAL A 320 -5.13 -4.09 -10.38
C VAL A 320 -5.05 -3.55 -8.96
N SER A 321 -6.20 -3.11 -8.44
CA SER A 321 -6.33 -2.59 -7.09
C SER A 321 -7.30 -3.43 -6.26
N ARG A 322 -7.14 -3.40 -4.93
CA ARG A 322 -8.07 -4.03 -4.00
C ARG A 322 -9.12 -3.02 -3.55
N LEU A 323 -10.38 -3.42 -3.69
CA LEU A 323 -11.54 -2.70 -3.17
C LEU A 323 -12.06 -3.39 -1.89
N GLY A 324 -13.29 -3.12 -1.50
CA GLY A 324 -13.92 -3.78 -0.34
C GLY A 324 -14.27 -5.25 -0.59
N GLY A 325 -14.29 -6.07 0.45
CA GLY A 325 -14.68 -7.48 0.39
C GLY A 325 -13.77 -8.33 -0.51
N ILE A 326 -14.34 -8.94 -1.54
CA ILE A 326 -13.65 -9.82 -2.52
C ILE A 326 -13.36 -9.10 -3.85
N THR A 327 -13.66 -7.80 -3.96
CA THR A 327 -13.64 -7.05 -5.22
C THR A 327 -12.25 -6.53 -5.56
N TYR A 328 -11.88 -6.63 -6.83
CA TYR A 328 -10.72 -5.98 -7.45
C TYR A 328 -11.19 -4.91 -8.42
N GLY A 329 -10.38 -3.87 -8.62
CA GLY A 329 -10.61 -2.82 -9.61
C GLY A 329 -9.52 -2.84 -10.67
N ARG A 330 -9.93 -2.62 -11.93
CA ARG A 330 -9.06 -2.38 -13.08
C ARG A 330 -8.81 -0.88 -13.23
N LEU A 331 -7.75 -0.52 -13.91
CA LEU A 331 -7.47 0.85 -14.33
C LEU A 331 -7.80 1.01 -15.81
N THR A 332 -8.99 1.55 -16.12
CA THR A 332 -9.50 1.67 -17.50
C THR A 332 -9.69 3.12 -17.95
N ASP A 333 -10.12 4.01 -17.07
CA ASP A 333 -10.34 5.42 -17.35
C ASP A 333 -9.40 6.29 -16.50
N VAL A 334 -8.72 7.22 -17.13
CA VAL A 334 -7.76 8.11 -16.50
C VAL A 334 -7.98 9.55 -16.94
N VAL A 335 -7.64 10.48 -16.07
CA VAL A 335 -7.66 11.92 -16.33
C VAL A 335 -6.31 12.52 -16.00
N GLU A 336 -5.89 13.52 -16.75
CA GLU A 336 -4.71 14.32 -16.46
C GLU A 336 -5.14 15.71 -16.01
N ILE A 337 -4.56 16.16 -14.89
CA ILE A 337 -4.77 17.50 -14.34
C ILE A 337 -3.40 18.07 -14.01
N GLN A 338 -3.08 19.21 -14.57
CA GLN A 338 -1.82 19.90 -14.29
C GLN A 338 -1.78 20.34 -12.83
N ARG A 339 -0.61 20.15 -12.20
CA ARG A 339 -0.38 20.69 -10.86
C ARG A 339 -0.38 22.22 -10.93
N PRO A 340 -1.26 22.92 -10.19
CA PRO A 340 -1.35 24.36 -10.26
C PRO A 340 -0.13 25.04 -9.64
N ARG A 341 0.23 26.19 -10.20
CA ARG A 341 1.27 27.10 -9.72
C ARG A 341 0.62 28.30 -9.07
N PHE A 342 1.01 28.64 -7.86
CA PHE A 342 0.35 29.66 -7.06
C PHE A 342 0.34 31.03 -7.74
N GLU A 343 1.49 31.47 -8.26
CA GLU A 343 1.60 32.79 -8.88
C GLU A 343 0.83 32.89 -10.22
N GLU A 344 0.91 31.85 -11.04
CA GLU A 344 0.39 31.88 -12.41
C GLU A 344 -1.09 31.53 -12.47
N ASP A 345 -1.48 30.43 -11.81
CA ASP A 345 -2.82 29.86 -11.96
C ASP A 345 -3.81 30.42 -10.93
N VAL A 346 -3.34 30.74 -9.70
CA VAL A 346 -4.16 31.36 -8.65
C VAL A 346 -4.10 32.89 -8.73
N GLY A 347 -3.04 33.44 -9.32
CA GLY A 347 -2.75 34.88 -9.35
C GLY A 347 -2.09 35.40 -8.08
N GLY A 348 -1.27 34.57 -7.43
CA GLY A 348 -0.50 34.90 -6.23
C GLY A 348 -1.36 35.30 -5.05
N MET A 349 -0.81 36.15 -4.18
CA MET A 349 -1.51 36.64 -2.99
C MET A 349 -2.75 37.48 -3.33
N GLU A 350 -2.72 38.25 -4.41
CA GLU A 350 -3.85 39.05 -4.83
C GLU A 350 -5.03 38.15 -5.27
N GLY A 351 -4.76 37.11 -6.07
CA GLY A 351 -5.74 36.14 -6.47
C GLY A 351 -6.33 35.39 -5.27
N TYR A 352 -5.48 34.97 -4.33
CA TYR A 352 -5.91 34.33 -3.09
C TYR A 352 -6.84 35.22 -2.25
N GLU A 353 -6.51 36.51 -2.08
CA GLU A 353 -7.36 37.45 -1.33
C GLU A 353 -8.73 37.68 -2.00
N ARG A 354 -8.78 37.66 -3.34
CA ARG A 354 -10.08 37.72 -4.06
C ARG A 354 -10.91 36.44 -3.76
N LEU A 355 -10.31 35.27 -3.79
CA LEU A 355 -11.02 34.02 -3.47
C LEU A 355 -11.53 34.00 -2.03
N ARG A 356 -10.71 34.46 -1.08
CA ARG A 356 -11.07 34.54 0.33
C ARG A 356 -12.28 35.49 0.56
N LYS A 357 -12.24 36.70 0.01
CA LYS A 357 -13.34 37.68 0.12
C LYS A 357 -14.65 37.15 -0.48
N ARG A 358 -14.57 36.48 -1.62
CA ARG A 358 -15.74 35.85 -2.24
C ARG A 358 -16.38 34.83 -1.30
N ARG A 359 -15.58 33.96 -0.67
CA ARG A 359 -16.07 32.95 0.27
C ARG A 359 -16.66 33.57 1.54
N GLU A 360 -16.03 34.60 2.09
CA GLU A 360 -16.54 35.36 3.25
C GLU A 360 -17.88 36.02 2.92
N GLY A 361 -18.03 36.67 1.77
CA GLY A 361 -19.28 37.27 1.33
C GLY A 361 -20.41 36.27 1.05
N GLU A 362 -20.10 35.06 0.59
CA GLU A 362 -21.08 33.98 0.44
C GLU A 362 -21.56 33.44 1.82
N VAL A 363 -20.69 33.41 2.83
CA VAL A 363 -21.03 33.00 4.20
C VAL A 363 -21.95 34.03 4.87
N ASP A 364 -21.65 35.31 4.73
CA ASP A 364 -22.43 36.39 5.32
C ASP A 364 -23.83 36.51 4.66
N GLY A 365 -23.93 36.26 3.34
CA GLY A 365 -25.22 36.22 2.62
C GLY A 365 -26.14 35.08 3.05
N VAL A 366 -25.60 33.92 3.47
CA VAL A 366 -26.39 32.80 4.01
C VAL A 366 -26.86 33.07 5.44
N ALA A 367 -26.06 33.76 6.25
CA ALA A 367 -26.43 34.11 7.63
C ALA A 367 -27.58 35.13 7.69
N ASP A 368 -27.69 36.02 6.71
CA ASP A 368 -28.74 37.08 6.65
C ASP A 368 -30.07 36.54 6.07
N ALA A 369 -30.02 35.47 5.27
CA ALA A 369 -31.21 34.80 4.73
C ALA A 369 -31.95 33.89 5.76
N THR A 370 -31.39 33.70 6.94
CA THR A 370 -31.96 32.84 8.03
C THR A 370 -32.48 33.66 9.20
N LYS A 371 -32.51 35.00 9.12
CA LYS A 371 -33.22 35.90 10.03
C LYS A 371 -34.59 36.29 9.43
#